data_b5de88a2b1335185f46bafb722c2c74a
#
_entry.id   b5de88a2b1335185f46bafb722c2c74a
#
_cell.length_a   1.000
_cell.length_b   1.000
_cell.length_c   1.000
_cell.angle_alpha   90.00
_cell.angle_beta   90.00
_cell.angle_gamma   90.00
#
_symmetry.space_group_name_H-M   'P 1'
#
loop_
_entity.id
_entity.type
_entity.pdbx_description
1 polymer ?
#
loop_
_entity_poly.entity_id
_entity_poly.type
_entity_poly.pdbx_seq_one_letter_code
_entity_poly.pdbx_strand_id
1 'polypeptide(L)'
;MSSSVVERMSIAAHEIVRAYCHSIGDFTLPPWNEASEDQKEVTRHGVLFHLANSEAGPEGSHIRWVESMVSRGWRWGPFKNVAKQEHPCIVPFNRLPRYEKTKDFLFCAVVYNIKDSF
;
A
#
# COMPACT_ATOMS: atom_id res chain seq x y z
N MET A 1 -2.47 18.34 7.55
CA MET A 1 -3.68 17.81 6.91
C MET A 1 -4.56 17.13 7.96
N SER A 2 -5.86 17.32 7.91
CA SER A 2 -6.75 16.76 8.93
C SER A 2 -6.87 15.24 8.80
N SER A 3 -7.22 14.57 9.92
CA SER A 3 -7.40 13.12 9.92
C SER A 3 -8.54 12.67 9.00
N SER A 4 -9.59 13.50 8.82
CA SER A 4 -10.68 13.13 7.89
C SER A 4 -10.23 13.17 6.43
N VAL A 5 -9.31 14.05 6.08
CA VAL A 5 -8.74 14.09 4.73
C VAL A 5 -7.85 12.87 4.50
N VAL A 6 -6.99 12.55 5.47
CA VAL A 6 -6.15 11.35 5.41
C VAL A 6 -7.01 10.10 5.28
N GLU A 7 -8.11 10.01 6.03
CA GLU A 7 -9.03 8.88 5.95
C GLU A 7 -9.64 8.75 4.55
N ARG A 8 -10.14 9.84 3.98
CA ARG A 8 -10.73 9.81 2.63
C ARG A 8 -9.71 9.42 1.57
N MET A 9 -8.50 9.94 1.67
CA MET A 9 -7.42 9.58 0.74
C MET A 9 -7.05 8.10 0.88
N SER A 10 -7.02 7.60 2.10
CA SER A 10 -6.72 6.19 2.38
C SER A 10 -7.78 5.28 1.79
N ILE A 11 -9.06 5.62 1.95
CA ILE A 11 -10.17 4.88 1.35
C ILE A 11 -10.04 4.89 -0.17
N ALA A 12 -9.81 6.04 -0.78
CA ALA A 12 -9.67 6.17 -2.23
C ALA A 12 -8.52 5.32 -2.75
N ALA A 13 -7.35 5.39 -2.10
CA ALA A 13 -6.19 4.60 -2.50
C ALA A 13 -6.45 3.10 -2.38
N HIS A 14 -7.05 2.68 -1.27
CA HIS A 14 -7.40 1.28 -1.05
C HIS A 14 -8.36 0.76 -2.12
N GLU A 15 -9.42 1.53 -2.40
CA GLU A 15 -10.46 1.09 -3.34
C GLU A 15 -9.96 1.09 -4.79
N ILE A 16 -9.07 2.01 -5.16
CA ILE A 16 -8.47 1.99 -6.50
C ILE A 16 -7.58 0.76 -6.68
N VAL A 17 -6.74 0.45 -5.69
CA VAL A 17 -5.91 -0.75 -5.73
C VAL A 17 -6.79 -2.01 -5.76
N ARG A 18 -7.87 -2.02 -4.99
CA ARG A 18 -8.81 -3.13 -4.97
C ARG A 18 -9.47 -3.33 -6.35
N ALA A 19 -9.89 -2.25 -6.99
CA ALA A 19 -10.47 -2.32 -8.33
C ALA A 19 -9.48 -2.91 -9.34
N TYR A 20 -8.23 -2.49 -9.26
CA TYR A 20 -7.18 -3.06 -10.10
C TYR A 20 -7.02 -4.56 -9.85
N CYS A 21 -6.95 -4.97 -8.58
CA CYS A 21 -6.84 -6.38 -8.21
C CYS A 21 -7.98 -7.20 -8.83
N HIS A 22 -9.22 -6.72 -8.71
CA HIS A 22 -10.37 -7.39 -9.30
C HIS A 22 -10.21 -7.54 -10.81
N SER A 23 -9.66 -6.52 -11.48
CA SER A 23 -9.51 -6.55 -12.95
C SER A 23 -8.56 -7.65 -13.43
N ILE A 24 -7.64 -8.10 -12.58
CA ILE A 24 -6.70 -9.18 -12.91
C ILE A 24 -7.07 -10.50 -12.22
N GLY A 25 -8.27 -10.59 -11.65
CA GLY A 25 -8.76 -11.82 -11.04
C GLY A 25 -8.32 -12.05 -9.59
N ASP A 26 -7.77 -11.04 -8.93
CA ASP A 26 -7.38 -11.13 -7.52
C ASP A 26 -8.48 -10.51 -6.66
N PHE A 27 -9.21 -11.35 -5.91
CA PHE A 27 -10.32 -10.95 -5.06
C PHE A 27 -9.97 -11.02 -3.57
N THR A 28 -8.68 -11.07 -3.23
CA THR A 28 -8.25 -11.24 -1.84
C THR A 28 -8.32 -9.95 -1.02
N LEU A 29 -8.30 -8.77 -1.66
CA LEU A 29 -8.37 -7.50 -0.94
C LEU A 29 -9.83 -7.16 -0.62
N PRO A 30 -10.20 -7.04 0.66
CA PRO A 30 -11.60 -6.75 1.02
C PRO A 30 -11.94 -5.28 0.81
N PRO A 31 -13.25 -4.92 0.79
CA PRO A 31 -13.64 -3.52 0.85
C PRO A 31 -13.08 -2.85 2.10
N TRP A 32 -12.87 -1.52 2.02
CA TRP A 32 -12.27 -0.78 3.13
C TRP A 32 -12.97 -1.05 4.47
N ASN A 33 -14.30 -1.06 4.50
CA ASN A 33 -15.05 -1.24 5.75
C ASN A 33 -14.92 -2.65 6.35
N GLU A 34 -14.41 -3.61 5.56
CA GLU A 34 -14.16 -4.97 6.04
C GLU A 34 -12.67 -5.25 6.25
N ALA A 35 -11.80 -4.30 5.90
CA ALA A 35 -10.36 -4.45 6.09
C ALA A 35 -10.03 -4.42 7.58
N SER A 36 -8.95 -5.12 7.97
CA SER A 36 -8.48 -5.12 9.35
C SER A 36 -7.96 -3.75 9.74
N GLU A 37 -7.95 -3.45 11.04
CA GLU A 37 -7.37 -2.20 11.53
C GLU A 37 -5.88 -2.09 11.17
N ASP A 38 -5.14 -3.19 11.22
CA ASP A 38 -3.74 -3.22 10.80
C ASP A 38 -3.59 -2.78 9.34
N GLN A 39 -4.42 -3.32 8.45
CA GLN A 39 -4.38 -2.96 7.03
C GLN A 39 -4.74 -1.49 6.82
N LYS A 40 -5.74 -0.99 7.53
CA LYS A 40 -6.13 0.42 7.46
C LYS A 40 -4.99 1.32 7.96
N GLU A 41 -4.34 0.96 9.06
CA GLU A 41 -3.22 1.72 9.60
C GLU A 41 -2.05 1.77 8.63
N VAL A 42 -1.71 0.64 8.01
CA VAL A 42 -0.64 0.59 7.00
C VAL A 42 -0.97 1.54 5.84
N THR A 43 -2.22 1.57 5.41
CA THR A 43 -2.66 2.45 4.32
C THR A 43 -2.59 3.92 4.73
N ARG A 44 -3.07 4.27 5.93
CA ARG A 44 -3.01 5.65 6.44
C ARG A 44 -1.56 6.12 6.56
N HIS A 45 -0.68 5.28 7.07
CA HIS A 45 0.75 5.61 7.18
C HIS A 45 1.38 5.81 5.81
N GLY A 46 0.96 5.02 4.82
CA GLY A 46 1.38 5.21 3.43
C GLY A 46 0.97 6.56 2.87
N VAL A 47 -0.27 6.97 3.13
CA VAL A 47 -0.76 8.29 2.71
C VAL A 47 0.06 9.39 3.37
N LEU A 48 0.24 9.31 4.69
CA LEU A 48 1.02 10.31 5.44
C LEU A 48 2.46 10.39 4.93
N PHE A 49 3.07 9.24 4.63
CA PHE A 49 4.42 9.20 4.10
C PHE A 49 4.53 9.97 2.79
N HIS A 50 3.62 9.74 1.85
CA HIS A 50 3.65 10.42 0.55
C HIS A 50 3.29 11.89 0.63
N LEU A 51 2.45 12.27 1.59
CA LEU A 51 2.17 13.69 1.84
C LEU A 51 3.42 14.41 2.34
N ALA A 52 4.25 13.74 3.14
CA ALA A 52 5.49 14.31 3.66
C ALA A 52 6.67 14.16 2.69
N ASN A 53 6.60 13.24 1.73
CA ASN A 53 7.69 12.91 0.82
C ASN A 53 7.16 12.86 -0.61
N SER A 54 6.81 14.02 -1.15
CA SER A 54 6.13 14.14 -2.44
C SER A 54 6.93 13.62 -3.64
N GLU A 55 8.23 13.40 -3.48
CA GLU A 55 9.09 12.92 -4.56
C GLU A 55 9.51 11.45 -4.38
N ALA A 56 9.00 10.78 -3.35
CA ALA A 56 9.39 9.40 -3.06
C ALA A 56 8.97 8.42 -4.17
N GLY A 57 7.78 8.62 -4.74
CA GLY A 57 7.27 7.80 -5.83
C GLY A 57 6.97 6.35 -5.46
N PRO A 58 6.67 5.52 -6.48
CA PRO A 58 6.32 4.11 -6.24
C PRO A 58 7.45 3.30 -5.59
N GLU A 59 8.69 3.57 -5.98
CA GLU A 59 9.83 2.88 -5.35
C GLU A 59 9.94 3.22 -3.87
N GLY A 60 9.81 4.52 -3.52
CA GLY A 60 9.83 4.95 -2.12
C GLY A 60 8.70 4.35 -1.32
N SER A 61 7.53 4.20 -1.94
CA SER A 61 6.38 3.53 -1.32
C SER A 61 6.73 2.10 -0.92
N HIS A 62 7.35 1.37 -1.82
CA HIS A 62 7.74 -0.01 -1.56
C HIS A 62 8.83 -0.11 -0.50
N ILE A 63 9.84 0.76 -0.57
CA ILE A 63 10.93 0.80 0.43
C ILE A 63 10.34 1.00 1.83
N ARG A 64 9.43 1.98 1.98
CA ARG A 64 8.77 2.23 3.26
C ARG A 64 8.00 1.00 3.75
N TRP A 65 7.26 0.36 2.84
CA TRP A 65 6.49 -0.84 3.20
C TRP A 65 7.41 -1.97 3.69
N VAL A 66 8.51 -2.21 2.98
CA VAL A 66 9.49 -3.24 3.38
C VAL A 66 10.06 -2.92 4.75
N GLU A 67 10.48 -1.66 4.97
CA GLU A 67 11.01 -1.25 6.27
C GLU A 67 10.01 -1.47 7.39
N SER A 68 8.74 -1.12 7.16
CA SER A 68 7.67 -1.33 8.13
C SER A 68 7.48 -2.82 8.44
N MET A 69 7.46 -3.65 7.39
CA MET A 69 7.27 -5.09 7.57
C MET A 69 8.44 -5.72 8.34
N VAL A 70 9.67 -5.39 7.95
CA VAL A 70 10.87 -5.92 8.60
C VAL A 70 10.92 -5.49 10.07
N SER A 71 10.56 -4.24 10.38
CA SER A 71 10.55 -3.75 11.75
C SER A 71 9.54 -4.50 12.64
N ARG A 72 8.51 -5.10 12.03
CA ARG A 72 7.50 -5.88 12.74
C ARG A 72 7.80 -7.39 12.73
N GLY A 73 8.99 -7.78 12.29
CA GLY A 73 9.44 -9.17 12.33
C GLY A 73 9.18 -9.98 11.07
N TRP A 74 8.67 -9.36 10.01
CA TRP A 74 8.44 -10.05 8.74
C TRP A 74 9.75 -10.23 7.98
N ARG A 75 9.79 -11.29 7.17
CA ARG A 75 10.94 -11.59 6.30
C ARG A 75 10.45 -12.17 4.98
N TRP A 76 11.34 -12.25 4.02
CA TRP A 76 11.01 -12.86 2.74
C TRP A 76 10.65 -14.35 2.91
N GLY A 77 9.64 -14.79 2.16
CA GLY A 77 9.30 -16.18 1.99
C GLY A 77 8.62 -16.37 0.64
N PRO A 78 8.58 -17.59 0.10
CA PRO A 78 8.05 -17.83 -1.25
C PRO A 78 6.54 -17.61 -1.35
N PHE A 79 5.83 -17.66 -0.23
CA PHE A 79 4.39 -17.43 -0.16
C PHE A 79 4.06 -16.57 1.05
N LYS A 80 2.98 -15.80 0.97
CA LYS A 80 2.50 -15.06 2.13
C LYS A 80 2.08 -16.05 3.22
N ASN A 81 2.70 -15.94 4.38
CA ASN A 81 2.44 -16.82 5.52
C ASN A 81 2.41 -15.97 6.79
N VAL A 82 1.21 -15.70 7.29
CA VAL A 82 1.03 -14.84 8.47
C VAL A 82 1.62 -15.49 9.73
N ALA A 83 1.48 -16.79 9.89
CA ALA A 83 1.99 -17.49 11.07
C ALA A 83 3.51 -17.42 11.17
N LYS A 84 4.21 -17.51 10.03
CA LYS A 84 5.67 -17.42 9.97
C LYS A 84 6.18 -16.00 9.72
N GLN A 85 5.28 -15.05 9.48
CA GLN A 85 5.60 -13.69 9.09
C GLN A 85 6.52 -13.64 7.87
N GLU A 86 6.12 -14.34 6.82
CA GLU A 86 6.84 -14.39 5.54
C GLU A 86 6.01 -13.77 4.43
N HIS A 87 6.68 -13.04 3.53
CA HIS A 87 6.00 -12.37 2.42
C HIS A 87 6.93 -12.33 1.19
N PRO A 88 6.43 -12.72 0.02
CA PRO A 88 7.26 -12.78 -1.20
C PRO A 88 7.64 -11.41 -1.75
N CYS A 89 6.94 -10.34 -1.35
CA CYS A 89 7.23 -8.99 -1.83
C CYS A 89 8.28 -8.26 -0.99
N ILE A 90 8.87 -8.90 0.02
CA ILE A 90 9.99 -8.33 0.77
C ILE A 90 11.28 -8.54 -0.06
N VAL A 91 11.38 -7.78 -1.14
CA VAL A 91 12.47 -7.78 -2.12
C VAL A 91 12.63 -6.34 -2.61
N PRO A 92 13.76 -6.00 -3.28
CA PRO A 92 13.89 -4.68 -3.91
C PRO A 92 12.79 -4.43 -4.93
N PHE A 93 12.39 -3.17 -5.09
CA PHE A 93 11.30 -2.76 -5.97
C PHE A 93 11.46 -3.31 -7.39
N ASN A 94 12.68 -3.26 -7.94
CA ASN A 94 12.94 -3.71 -9.31
C ASN A 94 12.76 -5.23 -9.51
N ARG A 95 12.64 -5.99 -8.43
CA ARG A 95 12.38 -7.44 -8.48
C ARG A 95 10.91 -7.79 -8.36
N LEU A 96 10.07 -6.82 -8.06
CA LEU A 96 8.62 -7.08 -7.99
C LEU A 96 8.07 -7.38 -9.38
N PRO A 97 7.10 -8.30 -9.49
CA PRO A 97 6.38 -8.45 -10.75
C PRO A 97 5.59 -7.18 -11.06
N ARG A 98 5.29 -7.00 -12.35
CA ARG A 98 4.61 -5.78 -12.80
C ARG A 98 3.31 -5.51 -12.05
N TYR A 99 2.50 -6.53 -11.80
CA TYR A 99 1.23 -6.33 -11.13
C TYR A 99 1.39 -5.79 -9.71
N GLU A 100 2.47 -6.16 -9.03
CA GLU A 100 2.75 -5.61 -7.70
C GLU A 100 3.23 -4.16 -7.79
N LYS A 101 4.12 -3.86 -8.75
CA LYS A 101 4.58 -2.48 -8.98
C LYS A 101 3.42 -1.56 -9.31
N THR A 102 2.45 -2.05 -10.09
CA THR A 102 1.29 -1.27 -10.51
C THR A 102 0.50 -0.75 -9.30
N LYS A 103 0.38 -1.55 -8.25
CA LYS A 103 -0.31 -1.11 -7.04
C LYS A 103 0.36 0.11 -6.43
N ASP A 104 1.69 0.14 -6.40
CA ASP A 104 2.43 1.28 -5.88
C ASP A 104 2.26 2.53 -6.76
N PHE A 105 2.25 2.37 -8.08
CA PHE A 105 1.98 3.47 -9.01
C PHE A 105 0.58 4.05 -8.79
N LEU A 106 -0.42 3.20 -8.64
CA LEU A 106 -1.80 3.63 -8.42
C LEU A 106 -1.95 4.36 -7.09
N PHE A 107 -1.37 3.83 -6.04
CA PHE A 107 -1.40 4.45 -4.72
C PHE A 107 -0.82 5.87 -4.77
N CYS A 108 0.35 6.00 -5.35
CA CYS A 108 1.02 7.31 -5.50
C CYS A 108 0.19 8.27 -6.33
N ALA A 109 -0.38 7.79 -7.46
CA ALA A 109 -1.19 8.63 -8.33
C ALA A 109 -2.38 9.22 -7.58
N VAL A 110 -3.04 8.42 -6.75
CA VAL A 110 -4.17 8.90 -5.94
C VAL A 110 -3.69 9.99 -4.98
N VAL A 111 -2.66 9.72 -4.18
CA VAL A 111 -2.22 10.65 -3.16
C VAL A 111 -1.72 11.96 -3.78
N TYR A 112 -0.86 11.88 -4.79
CA TYR A 112 -0.24 13.07 -5.35
C TYR A 112 -1.19 13.94 -6.16
N ASN A 113 -2.25 13.36 -6.72
CA ASN A 113 -3.16 14.10 -7.58
C ASN A 113 -4.42 14.62 -6.87
N ILE A 114 -4.81 14.01 -5.76
CA ILE A 114 -6.04 14.41 -5.06
C ILE A 114 -5.80 15.11 -3.73
N LYS A 115 -4.54 15.24 -3.30
CA LYS A 115 -4.21 15.83 -2.00
C LYS A 115 -4.78 17.23 -1.82
N ASP A 116 -4.88 18.00 -2.90
CA ASP A 116 -5.37 19.38 -2.86
C ASP A 116 -6.88 19.47 -3.11
N SER A 117 -7.56 18.35 -3.26
CA SER A 117 -9.01 18.30 -3.55
C SER A 117 -9.87 18.24 -2.31
N PHE A 118 -9.29 18.14 -1.15
CA PHE A 118 -10.01 18.02 0.12
C PHE A 118 -9.83 19.23 1.00
#